data_687962bb4bcf9d5a8840438ea971c55c
#
_entry.id   687962bb4bcf9d5a8840438ea971c55c
#
_cell.length_a   1.000
_cell.length_b   1.000
_cell.length_c   1.000
_cell.angle_alpha   90.00
_cell.angle_beta   90.00
_cell.angle_gamma   90.00
#
_symmetry.space_group_name_H-M   'P 1'
#
loop_
_entity.id
_entity.type
_entity.pdbx_description
1 polymer ?
#
loop_
_entity_poly.entity_id
_entity_poly.type
_entity_poly.pdbx_seq_one_letter_code
_entity_poly.pdbx_strand_id
1 'polypeptide(L)'
;NKRPPPEGDDSLKRLRMDEEITFGPRDAVPLASGNHEAIVIDIVTNNYRVKKVYVDQGSAVDIMFYRVFKELGLRDDQLTPVRTPLVGFTGPPISSEGMITLMVTVGQAPKCRTVPVNFVVVRQPSPYNVFLGRPALNALRAVSSTYHLSVKFPTPGGIAEVHGDPEVARACYLATLRGQEKVVAQTTCLEPYIPGDEAQQLGTQDEIEEFPLREDWPNQVLRIGALLPAKEKEDLKALLREYSQVFAWSVDDMPGIPTDLAVHHLDVDPHFKPVKQKKRSFAPERNEVIKAEVGKLLESKIILEVYYPTWLANPVLVKKEDLTWRMCVDFTDLNKACPKDCFPLPRIDRLVDSTVGFDVLCFLDAFKGYHQIEMAEEDRDKTSFITEEGTYCYRTMPFGLKNAGATYQRLVNKLFQNQVGRSMEVYVDDMIVKSRTDQRLIPDLREVLDILLKSRMRLNPKKCTFGVRSGRFLGFLVSRDGIRANPDKLQAIMDMAPPRSVKEVQRLTGRMAALNRFLSRSAVRGLPFFRVLKAPKDFHWTEECQKAFIDLKTYLAELPSLTAPEPGETLFLYLSACNEAVSAVLVREDEGAQRPV
;
A
#
# COMPACT_ATOMS: atom_id res chain seq x y z
N ASN A 1 46.84 -8.89 -27.72
CA ASN A 1 46.65 -7.73 -26.84
C ASN A 1 45.17 -7.29 -26.87
N LYS A 2 44.33 -7.94 -26.08
CA LYS A 2 42.98 -7.46 -25.75
C LYS A 2 43.05 -6.92 -24.32
N ARG A 3 42.74 -5.64 -24.15
CA ARG A 3 42.54 -5.02 -22.83
C ARG A 3 41.26 -5.62 -22.21
N PRO A 4 41.25 -5.91 -20.89
CA PRO A 4 40.01 -6.27 -20.20
C PRO A 4 39.08 -5.05 -20.08
N PRO A 5 37.75 -5.25 -19.98
CA PRO A 5 36.81 -4.16 -19.77
C PRO A 5 36.99 -3.56 -18.37
N PRO A 6 36.62 -2.29 -18.16
CA PRO A 6 36.74 -1.64 -16.87
C PRO A 6 35.82 -2.30 -15.85
N GLU A 7 36.36 -2.62 -14.70
CA GLU A 7 35.61 -3.07 -13.51
C GLU A 7 34.65 -1.95 -13.09
N GLY A 8 33.37 -2.19 -13.26
CA GLY A 8 32.34 -1.33 -12.69
C GLY A 8 32.38 -1.37 -11.16
N ASP A 9 32.18 -0.24 -10.56
CA ASP A 9 32.26 0.05 -9.14
C ASP A 9 31.29 -0.83 -8.30
N ASP A 10 31.75 -2.01 -7.94
CA ASP A 10 31.07 -3.00 -7.10
C ASP A 10 31.33 -2.74 -5.58
N SER A 11 32.12 -1.69 -5.28
CA SER A 11 32.57 -1.38 -3.93
C SER A 11 31.45 -0.82 -3.04
N LEU A 12 30.53 -0.01 -3.60
CA LEU A 12 29.41 0.56 -2.86
C LEU A 12 28.31 -0.45 -2.53
N LYS A 13 28.14 -1.49 -3.35
CA LYS A 13 27.20 -2.59 -3.06
C LYS A 13 27.75 -3.57 -2.02
N ARG A 14 29.09 -3.74 -1.94
CA ARG A 14 29.73 -4.57 -0.90
C ARG A 14 29.69 -3.92 0.48
N LEU A 15 29.85 -2.61 0.59
CA LEU A 15 29.92 -1.87 1.87
C LEU A 15 28.65 -1.96 2.73
N ARG A 16 27.46 -2.16 2.14
CA ARG A 16 26.20 -2.29 2.90
C ARG A 16 25.82 -3.73 3.27
N MET A 17 26.51 -4.73 2.74
CA MET A 17 26.27 -6.14 3.06
C MET A 17 27.16 -6.67 4.20
N ASP A 18 28.12 -5.87 4.66
CA ASP A 18 29.05 -6.21 5.74
C ASP A 18 28.69 -5.53 7.07
N GLU A 19 27.48 -4.95 7.20
CA GLU A 19 26.98 -4.46 8.47
C GLU A 19 26.84 -5.63 9.47
N GLU A 20 27.34 -5.42 10.69
CA GLU A 20 27.33 -6.42 11.75
C GLU A 20 25.89 -6.59 12.29
N ILE A 21 25.38 -7.82 12.26
CA ILE A 21 24.06 -8.12 12.84
C ILE A 21 24.22 -8.25 14.35
N THR A 22 23.59 -7.34 15.08
CA THR A 22 23.60 -7.33 16.55
C THR A 22 22.18 -7.43 17.12
N PHE A 23 22.07 -8.00 18.32
CA PHE A 23 20.86 -7.98 19.13
C PHE A 23 21.15 -7.28 20.45
N GLY A 24 20.27 -6.36 20.85
CA GLY A 24 20.42 -5.56 22.05
C GLY A 24 19.12 -5.40 22.84
N PRO A 25 19.15 -4.68 23.98
CA PRO A 25 17.98 -4.49 24.83
C PRO A 25 16.77 -3.83 24.13
N ARG A 26 17.02 -3.11 23.02
CA ARG A 26 15.95 -2.46 22.21
C ARG A 26 15.19 -3.43 21.31
N ASP A 27 15.78 -4.59 21.04
CA ASP A 27 15.20 -5.63 20.19
C ASP A 27 14.29 -6.57 20.99
N ALA A 28 14.28 -6.46 22.32
CA ALA A 28 13.48 -7.31 23.19
C ALA A 28 11.98 -6.95 23.09
N VAL A 29 11.16 -7.91 22.70
CA VAL A 29 9.70 -7.78 22.75
C VAL A 29 9.24 -7.93 24.19
N PRO A 30 8.41 -7.02 24.76
CA PRO A 30 7.85 -7.19 26.09
C PRO A 30 6.99 -8.46 26.13
N LEU A 31 7.46 -9.50 26.80
CA LEU A 31 6.74 -10.77 26.90
C LEU A 31 5.93 -10.82 28.20
N ALA A 32 4.63 -11.01 28.05
CA ALA A 32 3.79 -11.46 29.15
C ALA A 32 4.06 -12.94 29.40
N SER A 33 4.84 -13.25 30.43
CA SER A 33 5.08 -14.57 31.07
C SER A 33 5.49 -15.75 30.16
N GLY A 34 6.79 -16.08 30.18
CA GLY A 34 7.35 -17.39 29.78
C GLY A 34 7.82 -17.47 28.33
N ASN A 35 9.14 -17.32 28.10
CA ASN A 35 9.82 -17.32 26.80
C ASN A 35 9.97 -18.73 26.18
N HIS A 36 8.88 -19.42 25.86
CA HIS A 36 8.95 -20.72 25.19
C HIS A 36 8.31 -20.71 23.80
N GLU A 37 8.10 -19.53 23.22
CA GLU A 37 7.36 -19.41 21.97
C GLU A 37 8.30 -19.52 20.76
N ALA A 38 7.80 -20.20 19.73
CA ALA A 38 8.51 -20.37 18.47
C ALA A 38 8.53 -19.04 17.68
N ILE A 39 9.56 -18.82 16.87
CA ILE A 39 9.57 -17.70 15.93
C ILE A 39 8.66 -18.05 14.75
N VAL A 40 7.48 -17.44 14.69
CA VAL A 40 6.50 -17.62 13.61
C VAL A 40 6.33 -16.32 12.88
N ILE A 41 6.69 -16.28 11.59
CA ILE A 41 6.71 -15.09 10.75
C ILE A 41 5.79 -15.25 9.54
N ASP A 42 5.64 -14.18 8.78
CA ASP A 42 5.03 -14.19 7.46
C ASP A 42 6.10 -14.12 6.37
N ILE A 43 5.87 -14.77 5.25
CA ILE A 43 6.72 -14.68 4.04
C ILE A 43 5.85 -14.39 2.83
N VAL A 44 6.46 -13.89 1.76
CA VAL A 44 5.81 -13.76 0.47
C VAL A 44 6.41 -14.77 -0.51
N THR A 45 5.59 -15.59 -1.13
CA THR A 45 5.99 -16.52 -2.18
C THR A 45 4.85 -16.73 -3.17
N ASN A 46 5.17 -16.88 -4.45
CA ASN A 46 4.19 -17.07 -5.53
C ASN A 46 3.04 -16.03 -5.52
N ASN A 47 3.32 -14.77 -5.16
CA ASN A 47 2.37 -13.67 -5.02
C ASN A 47 1.31 -13.85 -3.90
N TYR A 48 1.62 -14.67 -2.92
CA TYR A 48 0.81 -14.83 -1.72
C TYR A 48 1.63 -14.53 -0.47
N ARG A 49 1.02 -13.86 0.49
CA ARG A 49 1.54 -13.80 1.85
C ARG A 49 1.14 -15.10 2.54
N VAL A 50 2.14 -15.89 2.89
CA VAL A 50 1.99 -17.15 3.60
C VAL A 50 2.24 -16.87 5.08
N LYS A 51 1.20 -17.03 5.89
CA LYS A 51 1.27 -16.89 7.34
C LYS A 51 1.64 -18.20 8.04
N LYS A 52 1.88 -18.12 9.34
CA LYS A 52 2.22 -19.28 10.17
C LYS A 52 3.44 -20.04 9.66
N VAL A 53 4.47 -19.29 9.30
CA VAL A 53 5.76 -19.82 8.86
C VAL A 53 6.67 -19.96 10.06
N TYR A 54 6.96 -21.19 10.44
CA TYR A 54 7.84 -21.51 11.54
C TYR A 54 9.31 -21.43 11.12
N VAL A 55 10.11 -20.67 11.85
CA VAL A 55 11.56 -20.59 11.65
C VAL A 55 12.24 -21.67 12.46
N ASP A 56 12.66 -22.74 11.79
CA ASP A 56 13.23 -23.95 12.41
C ASP A 56 14.73 -24.07 12.16
N GLN A 57 15.53 -23.59 13.09
CA GLN A 57 17.00 -23.71 13.02
C GLN A 57 17.49 -25.17 13.13
N GLY A 58 16.66 -26.06 13.64
CA GLY A 58 16.95 -27.49 13.79
C GLY A 58 16.79 -28.27 12.50
N SER A 59 15.95 -27.80 11.57
CA SER A 59 15.65 -28.51 10.34
C SER A 59 16.76 -28.38 9.30
N ALA A 60 17.14 -29.51 8.68
CA ALA A 60 18.09 -29.57 7.57
C ALA A 60 17.45 -29.28 6.21
N VAL A 61 16.12 -29.16 6.15
CA VAL A 61 15.33 -28.93 4.94
C VAL A 61 14.27 -27.87 5.19
N ASP A 62 13.82 -27.22 4.12
CA ASP A 62 12.67 -26.35 4.14
C ASP A 62 11.43 -27.16 3.77
N ILE A 63 10.35 -27.04 4.54
CA ILE A 63 9.16 -27.88 4.36
C ILE A 63 7.96 -27.01 4.02
N MET A 64 7.22 -27.41 3.00
CA MET A 64 5.91 -26.85 2.68
C MET A 64 4.84 -27.94 2.82
N PHE A 65 3.78 -27.65 3.54
CA PHE A 65 2.68 -28.62 3.66
C PHE A 65 1.84 -28.63 2.39
N TYR A 66 1.46 -29.83 1.94
CA TYR A 66 0.77 -30.05 0.66
C TYR A 66 -0.50 -29.22 0.50
N ARG A 67 -1.22 -28.94 1.60
CA ARG A 67 -2.36 -28.03 1.60
C ARG A 67 -1.96 -26.66 1.07
N VAL A 68 -0.89 -26.07 1.59
CA VAL A 68 -0.38 -24.76 1.19
C VAL A 68 0.11 -24.78 -0.25
N PHE A 69 0.81 -25.84 -0.66
CA PHE A 69 1.22 -26.05 -2.04
C PHE A 69 0.01 -25.97 -3.01
N LYS A 70 -1.12 -26.61 -2.66
CA LYS A 70 -2.35 -26.55 -3.47
C LYS A 70 -3.05 -25.19 -3.40
N GLU A 71 -3.10 -24.55 -2.24
CA GLU A 71 -3.67 -23.22 -2.07
C GLU A 71 -2.88 -22.16 -2.84
N LEU A 72 -1.55 -22.32 -2.99
CA LEU A 72 -0.70 -21.48 -3.86
C LEU A 72 -0.98 -21.67 -5.37
N GLY A 73 -1.92 -22.56 -5.74
CA GLY A 73 -2.25 -22.84 -7.14
C GLY A 73 -1.19 -23.66 -7.87
N LEU A 74 -0.29 -24.33 -7.12
CA LEU A 74 0.78 -25.14 -7.70
C LEU A 74 0.27 -26.55 -8.08
N ARG A 75 0.88 -27.14 -9.08
CA ARG A 75 0.47 -28.45 -9.63
C ARG A 75 1.50 -29.52 -9.34
N ASP A 76 1.02 -30.75 -9.22
CA ASP A 76 1.85 -31.90 -8.88
C ASP A 76 2.93 -32.20 -9.94
N ASP A 77 2.66 -31.83 -11.20
CA ASP A 77 3.63 -31.97 -12.32
C ASP A 77 4.82 -30.99 -12.23
N GLN A 78 4.77 -30.03 -11.32
CA GLN A 78 5.88 -29.10 -11.03
C GLN A 78 6.82 -29.62 -9.94
N LEU A 79 6.44 -30.72 -9.28
CA LEU A 79 7.25 -31.33 -8.24
C LEU A 79 8.37 -32.21 -8.85
N THR A 80 9.60 -31.96 -8.42
CA THR A 80 10.74 -32.84 -8.71
C THR A 80 10.73 -34.00 -7.72
N PRO A 81 10.72 -35.26 -8.16
CA PRO A 81 10.67 -36.41 -7.26
C PRO A 81 11.86 -36.45 -6.30
N VAL A 82 11.59 -36.63 -5.01
CA VAL A 82 12.60 -36.85 -3.97
C VAL A 82 12.43 -38.25 -3.39
N ARG A 83 13.47 -39.07 -3.51
CA ARG A 83 13.42 -40.47 -3.06
C ARG A 83 13.77 -40.69 -1.60
N THR A 84 14.40 -39.68 -0.96
CA THR A 84 14.85 -39.78 0.43
C THR A 84 13.71 -39.36 1.37
N PRO A 85 13.25 -40.25 2.27
CA PRO A 85 12.23 -39.88 3.26
C PRO A 85 12.82 -38.87 4.27
N LEU A 86 11.95 -38.02 4.80
CA LEU A 86 12.33 -37.13 5.89
C LEU A 86 12.32 -37.90 7.20
N VAL A 87 13.42 -37.83 7.93
CA VAL A 87 13.56 -38.50 9.23
C VAL A 87 13.74 -37.42 10.30
N GLY A 88 12.80 -37.35 11.24
CA GLY A 88 12.93 -36.54 12.44
C GLY A 88 13.66 -37.28 13.56
N PHE A 89 13.99 -36.57 14.66
CA PHE A 89 14.58 -37.21 15.85
C PHE A 89 13.64 -38.24 16.50
N THR A 90 12.34 -38.07 16.34
CA THR A 90 11.28 -38.94 16.87
C THR A 90 10.18 -39.12 15.84
N GLY A 91 9.64 -40.33 15.71
CA GLY A 91 8.54 -40.65 14.81
C GLY A 91 8.96 -41.44 13.56
N PRO A 92 7.98 -41.96 12.80
CA PRO A 92 8.23 -42.71 11.57
C PRO A 92 8.73 -41.77 10.46
N PRO A 93 9.50 -42.29 9.49
CA PRO A 93 9.90 -41.53 8.30
C PRO A 93 8.69 -40.99 7.54
N ILE A 94 8.79 -39.75 7.09
CA ILE A 94 7.73 -39.05 6.34
C ILE A 94 8.09 -39.09 4.85
N SER A 95 7.19 -39.59 4.03
CA SER A 95 7.32 -39.56 2.57
C SER A 95 6.99 -38.17 2.05
N SER A 96 7.79 -37.67 1.10
CA SER A 96 7.54 -36.41 0.41
C SER A 96 6.74 -36.65 -0.89
N GLU A 97 5.93 -35.66 -1.27
CA GLU A 97 5.27 -35.59 -2.59
C GLU A 97 6.28 -35.17 -3.69
N GLY A 98 7.38 -34.53 -3.30
CA GLY A 98 8.42 -34.03 -4.17
C GLY A 98 9.03 -32.73 -3.64
N MET A 99 9.83 -32.07 -4.45
CA MET A 99 10.48 -30.80 -4.13
C MET A 99 10.12 -29.74 -5.16
N ILE A 100 9.94 -28.51 -4.68
CA ILE A 100 9.71 -27.34 -5.54
C ILE A 100 10.60 -26.18 -5.10
N THR A 101 11.17 -25.45 -6.08
CA THR A 101 11.91 -24.22 -5.83
C THR A 101 10.98 -23.03 -6.00
N LEU A 102 10.84 -22.21 -4.97
CA LEU A 102 10.05 -20.97 -5.02
C LEU A 102 10.91 -19.78 -4.59
N MET A 103 10.64 -18.62 -5.16
CA MET A 103 11.21 -17.36 -4.70
C MET A 103 10.48 -16.92 -3.43
N VAL A 104 11.20 -16.77 -2.34
CA VAL A 104 10.68 -16.37 -1.04
C VAL A 104 11.21 -15.01 -0.68
N THR A 105 10.31 -14.07 -0.40
CA THR A 105 10.64 -12.73 0.11
C THR A 105 10.34 -12.67 1.59
N VAL A 106 11.31 -12.20 2.36
CA VAL A 106 11.20 -11.97 3.81
C VAL A 106 11.49 -10.49 4.10
N GLY A 107 10.75 -9.90 5.03
CA GLY A 107 10.82 -8.48 5.36
C GLY A 107 9.89 -7.62 4.50
N GLN A 108 9.91 -6.33 4.74
CA GLN A 108 9.12 -5.31 4.01
C GLN A 108 10.05 -4.33 3.29
N ALA A 109 9.64 -3.87 2.10
CA ALA A 109 10.41 -2.87 1.38
C ALA A 109 10.58 -1.58 2.23
N PRO A 110 11.77 -0.91 2.19
CA PRO A 110 12.94 -1.23 1.38
C PRO A 110 13.87 -2.31 1.99
N LYS A 111 13.59 -2.78 3.21
CA LYS A 111 14.37 -3.77 3.94
C LYS A 111 13.79 -5.17 3.77
N CYS A 112 13.76 -5.66 2.55
CA CYS A 112 13.35 -7.04 2.25
C CYS A 112 14.42 -7.75 1.41
N ARG A 113 14.39 -9.09 1.44
CA ARG A 113 15.26 -9.93 0.65
C ARG A 113 14.52 -11.09 0.05
N THR A 114 14.71 -11.31 -1.24
CA THR A 114 14.14 -12.42 -2.00
C THR A 114 15.23 -13.44 -2.32
N VAL A 115 14.98 -14.70 -1.96
CA VAL A 115 15.91 -15.81 -2.20
C VAL A 115 15.18 -17.02 -2.76
N PRO A 116 15.82 -17.85 -3.60
CA PRO A 116 15.26 -19.14 -3.98
C PRO A 116 15.33 -20.11 -2.79
N VAL A 117 14.20 -20.76 -2.50
CA VAL A 117 14.09 -21.76 -1.43
C VAL A 117 13.55 -23.06 -2.02
N ASN A 118 14.21 -24.17 -1.70
CA ASN A 118 13.84 -25.51 -2.15
C ASN A 118 12.95 -26.18 -1.10
N PHE A 119 11.66 -26.16 -1.31
CA PHE A 119 10.70 -26.77 -0.39
C PHE A 119 10.48 -28.25 -0.69
N VAL A 120 10.66 -29.08 0.31
CA VAL A 120 10.14 -30.46 0.30
C VAL A 120 8.67 -30.42 0.67
N VAL A 121 7.81 -30.88 -0.23
CA VAL A 121 6.36 -30.89 -0.03
C VAL A 121 5.92 -32.17 0.66
N VAL A 122 5.20 -32.04 1.78
CA VAL A 122 4.76 -33.17 2.60
C VAL A 122 3.25 -33.16 2.83
N ARG A 123 2.63 -34.36 2.78
CA ARG A 123 1.20 -34.53 3.02
C ARG A 123 0.93 -34.95 4.47
N GLN A 124 1.28 -34.06 5.39
CA GLN A 124 1.03 -34.27 6.82
C GLN A 124 0.18 -33.11 7.37
N PRO A 125 -0.71 -33.37 8.33
CA PRO A 125 -1.42 -32.30 9.02
C PRO A 125 -0.46 -31.49 9.89
N SER A 126 -0.58 -30.17 9.82
CA SER A 126 0.22 -29.24 10.63
C SER A 126 -0.56 -27.95 10.90
N PRO A 127 -0.44 -27.36 12.09
CA PRO A 127 -0.96 -26.02 12.38
C PRO A 127 -0.13 -24.93 11.68
N TYR A 128 1.08 -25.25 11.25
CA TYR A 128 1.94 -24.37 10.47
C TYR A 128 1.75 -24.60 8.96
N ASN A 129 2.13 -23.62 8.16
CA ASN A 129 2.03 -23.66 6.71
C ASN A 129 3.34 -24.03 6.03
N VAL A 130 4.44 -23.54 6.60
CA VAL A 130 5.80 -23.72 6.08
C VAL A 130 6.76 -23.80 7.26
N PHE A 131 7.83 -24.58 7.10
CA PHE A 131 9.01 -24.55 7.97
C PHE A 131 10.17 -24.02 7.15
N LEU A 132 10.77 -22.92 7.61
CA LEU A 132 12.02 -22.41 7.08
C LEU A 132 13.17 -22.98 7.89
N GLY A 133 13.88 -23.90 7.28
CA GLY A 133 15.04 -24.56 7.85
C GLY A 133 16.34 -23.83 7.61
N ARG A 134 17.45 -24.48 7.94
CA ARG A 134 18.79 -23.92 7.73
C ARG A 134 19.09 -23.52 6.28
N PRO A 135 18.61 -24.22 5.23
CA PRO A 135 18.91 -23.79 3.86
C PRO A 135 18.36 -22.39 3.54
N ALA A 136 17.09 -22.12 3.89
CA ALA A 136 16.48 -20.80 3.69
C ALA A 136 17.16 -19.72 4.54
N LEU A 137 17.46 -20.01 5.81
CA LEU A 137 18.17 -19.08 6.70
C LEU A 137 19.58 -18.75 6.18
N ASN A 138 20.29 -19.74 5.66
CA ASN A 138 21.61 -19.53 5.04
C ASN A 138 21.51 -18.70 3.75
N ALA A 139 20.51 -18.96 2.89
CA ALA A 139 20.27 -18.18 1.68
C ALA A 139 19.96 -16.70 2.00
N LEU A 140 19.21 -16.46 3.07
CA LEU A 140 18.93 -15.13 3.60
C LEU A 140 20.13 -14.49 4.30
N ARG A 141 21.16 -15.27 4.69
CA ARG A 141 22.22 -14.89 5.66
C ARG A 141 21.61 -14.41 6.98
N ALA A 142 20.55 -15.07 7.41
CA ALA A 142 19.74 -14.66 8.54
C ALA A 142 20.32 -15.19 9.86
N VAL A 143 20.20 -14.37 10.89
CA VAL A 143 20.44 -14.73 12.28
C VAL A 143 19.12 -14.60 13.03
N SER A 144 18.70 -15.67 13.68
CA SER A 144 17.47 -15.69 14.47
C SER A 144 17.77 -15.77 15.95
N SER A 145 17.02 -15.00 16.73
CA SER A 145 17.12 -14.98 18.20
C SER A 145 15.76 -15.36 18.81
N THR A 146 15.73 -16.50 19.46
CA THR A 146 14.53 -16.94 20.20
C THR A 146 14.24 -16.06 21.41
N TYR A 147 15.28 -15.47 22.01
CA TYR A 147 15.10 -14.54 23.14
C TYR A 147 14.39 -13.24 22.72
N HIS A 148 14.71 -12.73 21.51
CA HIS A 148 14.11 -11.51 20.97
C HIS A 148 12.90 -11.81 20.04
N LEU A 149 12.56 -13.08 19.83
CA LEU A 149 11.54 -13.55 18.87
C LEU A 149 11.68 -12.88 17.51
N SER A 150 12.90 -12.70 17.03
CA SER A 150 13.14 -12.00 15.77
C SER A 150 14.21 -12.67 14.90
N VAL A 151 14.15 -12.35 13.61
CA VAL A 151 15.10 -12.78 12.58
C VAL A 151 15.68 -11.54 11.91
N LYS A 152 17.00 -11.38 11.96
CA LYS A 152 17.72 -10.30 11.28
C LYS A 152 18.53 -10.82 10.11
N PHE A 153 18.55 -10.08 9.01
CA PHE A 153 19.30 -10.45 7.80
C PHE A 153 19.69 -9.22 6.99
N PRO A 154 20.82 -9.29 6.22
CA PRO A 154 21.29 -8.17 5.42
C PRO A 154 20.44 -8.00 4.17
N THR A 155 20.11 -6.75 3.84
CA THR A 155 19.44 -6.34 2.62
C THR A 155 20.19 -5.20 1.94
N PRO A 156 19.88 -4.85 0.69
CA PRO A 156 20.45 -3.66 0.05
C PRO A 156 20.16 -2.34 0.79
N GLY A 157 19.08 -2.31 1.61
CA GLY A 157 18.68 -1.17 2.43
C GLY A 157 19.23 -1.18 3.87
N GLY A 158 20.22 -2.04 4.20
CA GLY A 158 20.75 -2.26 5.55
C GLY A 158 20.16 -3.52 6.20
N ILE A 159 20.38 -3.71 7.50
CA ILE A 159 19.85 -4.88 8.22
C ILE A 159 18.34 -4.79 8.33
N ALA A 160 17.65 -5.82 7.85
CA ALA A 160 16.22 -6.03 8.07
C ALA A 160 16.00 -6.82 9.35
N GLU A 161 14.88 -6.54 10.02
CA GLU A 161 14.40 -7.28 11.17
C GLU A 161 12.93 -7.68 10.96
N VAL A 162 12.61 -8.95 11.26
CA VAL A 162 11.25 -9.47 11.21
C VAL A 162 10.95 -10.11 12.56
N HIS A 163 9.93 -9.62 13.24
CA HIS A 163 9.50 -10.16 14.52
C HIS A 163 8.53 -11.32 14.35
N GLY A 164 8.69 -12.33 15.18
CA GLY A 164 7.73 -13.40 15.31
C GLY A 164 6.46 -12.92 16.02
N ASP A 165 5.31 -13.48 15.62
CA ASP A 165 4.03 -13.23 16.27
C ASP A 165 3.81 -14.24 17.40
N PRO A 166 3.90 -13.81 18.69
CA PRO A 166 3.78 -14.71 19.82
C PRO A 166 2.35 -15.29 19.98
N GLU A 167 1.31 -14.55 19.60
CA GLU A 167 -0.07 -15.04 19.69
C GLU A 167 -0.32 -16.16 18.69
N VAL A 168 0.15 -15.96 17.45
CA VAL A 168 0.07 -17.00 16.39
C VAL A 168 0.92 -18.20 16.76
N ALA A 169 2.12 -18.01 17.31
CA ALA A 169 2.99 -19.10 17.75
C ALA A 169 2.31 -19.94 18.83
N ARG A 170 1.73 -19.29 19.84
CA ARG A 170 1.00 -19.96 20.92
C ARG A 170 -0.23 -20.70 20.43
N ALA A 171 -1.01 -20.08 19.53
CA ALA A 171 -2.17 -20.74 18.92
C ALA A 171 -1.79 -22.01 18.14
N CYS A 172 -0.71 -21.96 17.36
CA CYS A 172 -0.19 -23.12 16.63
C CYS A 172 0.31 -24.21 17.58
N TYR A 173 1.03 -23.84 18.64
CA TYR A 173 1.52 -24.78 19.65
C TYR A 173 0.36 -25.50 20.37
N LEU A 174 -0.65 -24.75 20.82
CA LEU A 174 -1.84 -25.32 21.47
C LEU A 174 -2.64 -26.25 20.54
N ALA A 175 -2.71 -25.92 19.24
CA ALA A 175 -3.35 -26.77 18.25
C ALA A 175 -2.59 -28.10 18.07
N THR A 176 -1.27 -28.09 18.14
CA THR A 176 -0.44 -29.31 18.10
C THR A 176 -0.72 -30.22 19.31
N LEU A 177 -0.86 -29.65 20.52
CA LEU A 177 -1.11 -30.41 21.74
C LEU A 177 -2.51 -31.03 21.79
N ARG A 178 -3.51 -30.41 21.18
CA ARG A 178 -4.90 -30.84 21.23
C ARG A 178 -5.29 -31.91 20.19
N GLY A 179 -4.41 -32.22 19.26
CA GLY A 179 -4.68 -33.18 18.18
C GLY A 179 -5.90 -32.81 17.31
N GLN A 180 -6.36 -31.58 17.35
CA GLN A 180 -7.57 -31.12 16.66
C GLN A 180 -7.26 -30.63 15.26
N GLU A 181 -7.28 -31.56 14.29
CA GLU A 181 -7.17 -31.23 12.86
C GLU A 181 -8.29 -30.32 12.32
N LYS A 182 -9.46 -30.32 12.95
CA LYS A 182 -10.67 -29.64 12.46
C LYS A 182 -10.71 -28.13 12.72
N VAL A 183 -10.01 -27.59 13.71
CA VAL A 183 -10.08 -26.16 14.06
C VAL A 183 -9.14 -25.31 13.19
N VAL A 184 -8.08 -25.92 12.64
CA VAL A 184 -7.08 -25.21 11.82
C VAL A 184 -7.49 -25.10 10.35
N ALA A 185 -8.45 -25.93 9.91
CA ALA A 185 -8.84 -26.04 8.50
C ALA A 185 -9.73 -24.90 7.96
N GLN A 186 -10.19 -23.97 8.80
CA GLN A 186 -11.14 -22.92 8.38
C GLN A 186 -10.55 -21.51 8.22
N THR A 187 -9.27 -21.32 8.49
CA THR A 187 -8.64 -20.02 8.23
C THR A 187 -7.88 -20.11 6.91
N THR A 188 -8.31 -19.38 5.91
CA THR A 188 -7.57 -19.22 4.65
C THR A 188 -6.15 -18.79 4.97
N CYS A 189 -5.19 -19.64 4.69
CA CYS A 189 -3.79 -19.45 5.10
C CYS A 189 -3.00 -18.58 4.14
N LEU A 190 -3.59 -18.26 2.99
CA LEU A 190 -2.98 -17.50 1.93
C LEU A 190 -3.79 -16.24 1.65
N GLU A 191 -3.10 -15.13 1.61
CA GLU A 191 -3.65 -13.86 1.16
C GLU A 191 -2.99 -13.50 -0.17
N PRO A 192 -3.77 -13.10 -1.19
CA PRO A 192 -3.17 -12.59 -2.40
C PRO A 192 -2.25 -11.42 -2.03
N TYR A 193 -0.97 -11.55 -2.30
CA TYR A 193 -0.04 -10.44 -2.18
C TYR A 193 -0.15 -9.61 -3.46
N ILE A 194 -0.80 -8.46 -3.35
CA ILE A 194 -0.85 -7.44 -4.40
C ILE A 194 0.17 -6.37 -3.97
N PRO A 195 1.36 -6.33 -4.58
CA PRO A 195 2.29 -5.24 -4.33
C PRO A 195 1.62 -3.93 -4.78
N GLY A 196 1.40 -2.99 -3.86
CA GLY A 196 0.84 -1.68 -4.18
C GLY A 196 -0.61 -1.42 -3.78
N ASP A 197 -1.31 -2.37 -3.14
CA ASP A 197 -2.56 -2.09 -2.41
C ASP A 197 -2.30 -1.52 -1.00
N GLU A 198 -1.05 -1.32 -0.62
CA GLU A 198 -0.74 -0.37 0.45
C GLU A 198 -1.26 0.96 -0.07
N ALA A 199 -2.49 1.26 0.34
CA ALA A 199 -3.23 2.45 -0.03
C ALA A 199 -2.25 3.60 -0.20
N GLN A 200 -2.30 4.31 -1.30
CA GLN A 200 -1.61 5.55 -1.62
C GLN A 200 -1.05 6.23 -0.36
N GLN A 201 -0.11 5.57 0.32
CA GLN A 201 0.49 6.13 1.50
C GLN A 201 1.43 7.20 0.98
N LEU A 202 1.05 8.43 1.27
CA LEU A 202 1.97 9.54 1.30
C LEU A 202 3.19 9.07 2.08
N GLY A 203 4.27 8.72 1.42
CA GLY A 203 5.47 8.14 2.02
C GLY A 203 6.70 8.68 1.32
N THR A 204 7.76 8.92 2.07
CA THR A 204 9.05 9.33 1.52
C THR A 204 10.01 8.15 1.47
N GLN A 205 11.00 8.21 0.57
CA GLN A 205 12.18 7.34 0.56
C GLN A 205 13.35 7.97 1.34
N ASP A 206 13.21 9.24 1.75
CA ASP A 206 14.20 9.94 2.53
C ASP A 206 14.26 9.39 3.96
N GLU A 207 15.40 9.55 4.60
CA GLU A 207 15.50 9.29 6.04
C GLU A 207 14.59 10.25 6.80
N ILE A 208 13.82 9.73 7.74
CA ILE A 208 12.90 10.49 8.56
C ILE A 208 13.31 10.44 10.03
N GLU A 209 13.09 11.55 10.72
CA GLU A 209 13.22 11.67 12.16
C GLU A 209 11.82 11.80 12.75
N GLU A 210 11.52 10.99 13.76
CA GLU A 210 10.30 11.11 14.54
C GLU A 210 10.57 11.97 15.77
N PHE A 211 9.70 12.94 16.04
CA PHE A 211 9.80 13.76 17.23
C PHE A 211 8.45 13.90 17.93
N PRO A 212 8.42 13.92 19.27
CA PRO A 212 7.19 14.10 20.02
C PRO A 212 6.68 15.54 19.86
N LEU A 213 5.39 15.66 19.53
CA LEU A 213 4.73 16.95 19.39
C LEU A 213 4.64 17.69 20.73
N ARG A 214 4.44 16.93 21.81
CA ARG A 214 4.39 17.40 23.20
C ARG A 214 5.26 16.52 24.07
N GLU A 215 5.99 17.11 25.00
CA GLU A 215 6.83 16.38 25.95
C GLU A 215 6.02 15.47 26.89
N ASP A 216 4.82 15.92 27.26
CA ASP A 216 3.91 15.17 28.13
C ASP A 216 3.26 13.96 27.45
N TRP A 217 3.32 13.86 26.12
CA TRP A 217 2.66 12.82 25.34
C TRP A 217 3.63 12.20 24.33
N PRO A 218 4.58 11.40 24.79
CA PRO A 218 5.68 10.86 23.97
C PRO A 218 5.22 9.98 22.79
N ASN A 219 3.99 9.46 22.86
CA ASN A 219 3.40 8.63 21.80
C ASN A 219 2.79 9.46 20.65
N GLN A 220 2.69 10.78 20.79
CA GLN A 220 2.20 11.69 19.76
C GLN A 220 3.37 12.22 18.93
N VAL A 221 3.86 11.37 18.00
CA VAL A 221 5.03 11.69 17.19
C VAL A 221 4.64 12.15 15.79
N LEU A 222 5.37 13.15 15.28
CA LEU A 222 5.33 13.59 13.89
C LEU A 222 6.63 13.20 13.18
N ARG A 223 6.56 13.11 11.84
CA ARG A 223 7.67 12.72 10.98
C ARG A 223 8.20 13.92 10.21
N ILE A 224 9.51 14.15 10.31
CA ILE A 224 10.22 15.21 9.58
C ILE A 224 11.40 14.62 8.82
N GLY A 225 11.81 15.26 7.71
CA GLY A 225 12.98 14.86 6.94
C GLY A 225 14.27 15.03 7.73
N ALA A 226 15.08 13.97 7.78
CA ALA A 226 16.38 13.99 8.45
C ALA A 226 17.44 14.84 7.71
N LEU A 227 17.23 15.11 6.41
CA LEU A 227 18.16 15.87 5.56
C LEU A 227 18.00 17.38 5.64
N LEU A 228 17.03 17.90 6.41
CA LEU A 228 16.89 19.33 6.64
C LEU A 228 18.10 19.88 7.41
N PRO A 229 18.58 21.10 7.11
CA PRO A 229 19.58 21.77 7.92
C PRO A 229 19.10 21.94 9.37
N ALA A 230 20.01 21.93 10.33
CA ALA A 230 19.67 21.90 11.76
C ALA A 230 18.77 23.06 12.20
N LYS A 231 19.00 24.26 11.68
CA LYS A 231 18.20 25.45 12.01
C LYS A 231 16.76 25.30 11.50
N GLU A 232 16.60 24.97 10.23
CA GLU A 232 15.30 24.80 9.58
C GLU A 232 14.51 23.63 10.21
N LYS A 233 15.21 22.62 10.70
CA LYS A 233 14.61 21.49 11.45
C LYS A 233 14.02 21.96 12.78
N GLU A 234 14.75 22.76 13.55
CA GLU A 234 14.24 23.28 14.83
C GLU A 234 13.12 24.30 14.61
N ASP A 235 13.22 25.17 13.60
CA ASP A 235 12.15 26.10 13.23
C ASP A 235 10.88 25.34 12.80
N LEU A 236 11.03 24.22 12.07
CA LEU A 236 9.92 23.34 11.68
C LEU A 236 9.27 22.67 12.90
N LYS A 237 10.07 22.11 13.83
CA LYS A 237 9.55 21.51 15.06
C LYS A 237 8.79 22.54 15.90
N ALA A 238 9.31 23.76 16.02
CA ALA A 238 8.65 24.85 16.73
C ALA A 238 7.30 25.21 16.08
N LEU A 239 7.27 25.35 14.75
CA LEU A 239 6.05 25.62 14.00
C LEU A 239 5.01 24.51 14.22
N LEU A 240 5.38 23.23 14.08
CA LEU A 240 4.45 22.11 14.25
C LEU A 240 3.89 22.01 15.68
N ARG A 241 4.67 22.39 16.69
CA ARG A 241 4.21 22.49 18.09
C ARG A 241 3.20 23.63 18.27
N GLU A 242 3.46 24.80 17.67
CA GLU A 242 2.54 25.95 17.65
C GLU A 242 1.18 25.56 17.09
N TYR A 243 1.16 24.76 16.02
CA TYR A 243 -0.06 24.28 15.34
C TYR A 243 -0.51 22.89 15.77
N SER A 244 -0.17 22.44 16.97
CA SER A 244 -0.52 21.10 17.48
C SER A 244 -2.01 20.76 17.36
N GLN A 245 -2.89 21.77 17.43
CA GLN A 245 -4.35 21.61 17.32
C GLN A 245 -4.83 21.21 15.91
N VAL A 246 -3.98 21.32 14.88
CA VAL A 246 -4.32 20.90 13.50
C VAL A 246 -4.32 19.38 13.38
N PHE A 247 -3.67 18.66 14.29
CA PHE A 247 -3.54 17.22 14.26
C PHE A 247 -4.61 16.53 15.09
N ALA A 248 -5.25 15.50 14.52
CA ALA A 248 -6.18 14.64 15.22
C ALA A 248 -5.56 13.25 15.46
N TRP A 249 -5.54 12.83 16.71
CA TRP A 249 -5.05 11.53 17.15
C TRP A 249 -6.19 10.54 17.34
N SER A 250 -7.37 11.08 17.64
CA SER A 250 -8.64 10.36 17.80
C SER A 250 -9.75 11.08 17.03
N VAL A 251 -10.92 10.45 16.96
CA VAL A 251 -12.10 11.07 16.34
C VAL A 251 -12.62 12.23 17.19
N ASP A 252 -12.39 12.20 18.49
CA ASP A 252 -12.81 13.26 19.44
C ASP A 252 -12.05 14.56 19.20
N ASP A 253 -10.86 14.50 18.59
CA ASP A 253 -10.07 15.68 18.20
C ASP A 253 -10.62 16.37 16.93
N MET A 254 -11.69 15.83 16.33
CA MET A 254 -12.23 16.28 15.05
C MET A 254 -13.51 17.10 15.24
N PRO A 255 -13.44 18.45 15.32
CA PRO A 255 -14.61 19.30 15.56
C PRO A 255 -15.58 19.38 14.38
N GLY A 256 -15.12 18.95 13.20
CA GLY A 256 -15.86 19.13 11.95
C GLY A 256 -15.66 20.49 11.30
N ILE A 257 -15.82 20.53 10.00
CA ILE A 257 -15.75 21.75 9.19
C ILE A 257 -17.04 22.52 9.38
N PRO A 258 -16.99 23.86 9.58
CA PRO A 258 -18.19 24.68 9.70
C PRO A 258 -19.14 24.52 8.49
N THR A 259 -20.43 24.43 8.75
CA THR A 259 -21.46 24.18 7.72
C THR A 259 -21.61 25.33 6.72
N ASP A 260 -21.20 26.55 7.06
CA ASP A 260 -21.13 27.69 6.15
C ASP A 260 -19.98 27.58 5.12
N LEU A 261 -18.97 26.75 5.39
CA LEU A 261 -17.90 26.46 4.46
C LEU A 261 -18.26 25.33 3.49
N ALA A 262 -18.80 24.23 3.99
CA ALA A 262 -19.24 23.09 3.17
C ALA A 262 -20.27 22.22 3.89
N VAL A 263 -21.26 21.77 3.11
CA VAL A 263 -22.24 20.73 3.46
C VAL A 263 -22.40 19.83 2.25
N HIS A 264 -22.56 18.54 2.45
CA HIS A 264 -22.79 17.62 1.35
C HIS A 264 -24.28 17.41 1.10
N HIS A 265 -24.73 17.71 -0.11
CA HIS A 265 -26.09 17.48 -0.60
C HIS A 265 -26.10 16.31 -1.57
N LEU A 266 -27.15 15.50 -1.52
CA LEU A 266 -27.31 14.34 -2.42
C LEU A 266 -28.02 14.70 -3.73
N ASP A 267 -28.90 15.68 -3.70
CA ASP A 267 -29.73 16.10 -4.84
C ASP A 267 -30.45 14.91 -5.51
N VAL A 268 -31.12 14.10 -4.69
CA VAL A 268 -31.81 12.88 -5.16
C VAL A 268 -32.97 13.25 -6.07
N ASP A 269 -33.03 12.67 -7.28
CA ASP A 269 -34.17 12.83 -8.20
C ASP A 269 -35.48 12.42 -7.52
N PRO A 270 -36.44 13.35 -7.35
CA PRO A 270 -37.73 13.08 -6.70
C PRO A 270 -38.59 12.05 -7.43
N HIS A 271 -38.34 11.81 -8.71
CA HIS A 271 -39.04 10.77 -9.49
C HIS A 271 -38.45 9.37 -9.29
N PHE A 272 -37.26 9.25 -8.68
CA PHE A 272 -36.65 7.97 -8.40
C PHE A 272 -37.26 7.36 -7.13
N LYS A 273 -37.84 6.16 -7.25
CA LYS A 273 -38.44 5.47 -6.09
C LYS A 273 -37.34 5.04 -5.10
N PRO A 274 -37.47 5.38 -3.81
CA PRO A 274 -36.55 4.93 -2.78
C PRO A 274 -36.43 3.40 -2.74
N VAL A 275 -35.23 2.91 -2.53
CA VAL A 275 -34.94 1.48 -2.46
C VAL A 275 -34.55 1.08 -1.04
N LYS A 276 -35.26 0.06 -0.52
CA LYS A 276 -34.86 -0.61 0.73
C LYS A 276 -34.26 -1.97 0.39
N GLN A 277 -32.97 -2.09 0.51
CA GLN A 277 -32.29 -3.37 0.29
C GLN A 277 -32.71 -4.39 1.35
N LYS A 278 -32.88 -5.64 0.92
CA LYS A 278 -33.12 -6.74 1.87
C LYS A 278 -31.89 -6.91 2.77
N LYS A 279 -32.12 -7.04 4.10
CA LYS A 279 -31.03 -7.26 5.06
C LYS A 279 -30.17 -8.46 4.66
N ARG A 280 -28.86 -8.28 4.62
CA ARG A 280 -27.87 -9.35 4.39
C ARG A 280 -27.51 -9.99 5.72
N SER A 281 -27.39 -11.31 5.73
CA SER A 281 -26.87 -12.04 6.89
C SER A 281 -25.37 -12.20 6.76
N PHE A 282 -24.66 -11.98 7.84
CA PHE A 282 -23.20 -12.15 7.91
C PHE A 282 -22.86 -13.27 8.89
N ALA A 283 -21.67 -13.85 8.74
CA ALA A 283 -21.13 -14.78 9.74
C ALA A 283 -20.93 -14.05 11.09
N PRO A 284 -21.02 -14.73 12.23
CA PRO A 284 -20.92 -14.11 13.56
C PRO A 284 -19.69 -13.21 13.73
N GLU A 285 -18.52 -13.65 13.27
CA GLU A 285 -17.27 -12.88 13.33
C GLU A 285 -17.39 -11.52 12.60
N ARG A 286 -18.08 -11.50 11.46
CA ARG A 286 -18.30 -10.27 10.70
C ARG A 286 -19.31 -9.36 11.36
N ASN A 287 -20.32 -9.92 12.02
CA ASN A 287 -21.28 -9.16 12.79
C ASN A 287 -20.62 -8.45 13.97
N GLU A 288 -19.71 -9.11 14.70
CA GLU A 288 -18.94 -8.48 15.76
C GLU A 288 -18.11 -7.29 15.26
N VAL A 289 -17.49 -7.42 14.09
CA VAL A 289 -16.76 -6.30 13.46
C VAL A 289 -17.70 -5.14 13.13
N ILE A 290 -18.88 -5.41 12.55
CA ILE A 290 -19.87 -4.37 12.23
C ILE A 290 -20.31 -3.70 13.52
N LYS A 291 -20.65 -4.46 14.57
CA LYS A 291 -21.06 -3.97 15.88
C LYS A 291 -20.03 -3.05 16.50
N ALA A 292 -18.76 -3.49 16.53
CA ALA A 292 -17.66 -2.71 17.07
C ALA A 292 -17.44 -1.39 16.31
N GLU A 293 -17.57 -1.41 14.97
CA GLU A 293 -17.40 -0.20 14.17
C GLU A 293 -18.59 0.74 14.31
N VAL A 294 -19.83 0.23 14.32
CA VAL A 294 -21.04 1.01 14.57
C VAL A 294 -20.97 1.67 15.95
N GLY A 295 -20.52 0.96 16.99
CA GLY A 295 -20.32 1.54 18.33
C GLY A 295 -19.38 2.74 18.30
N LYS A 296 -18.22 2.61 17.66
CA LYS A 296 -17.25 3.72 17.51
C LYS A 296 -17.82 4.91 16.73
N LEU A 297 -18.59 4.64 15.67
CA LEU A 297 -19.19 5.70 14.85
C LEU A 297 -20.31 6.43 15.60
N LEU A 298 -21.07 5.73 16.46
CA LEU A 298 -22.11 6.31 17.32
C LEU A 298 -21.48 7.18 18.42
N GLU A 299 -20.49 6.64 19.15
CA GLU A 299 -19.77 7.38 20.19
C GLU A 299 -19.17 8.69 19.63
N SER A 300 -18.63 8.61 18.42
CA SER A 300 -18.04 9.77 17.70
C SER A 300 -19.08 10.66 17.03
N LYS A 301 -20.36 10.37 17.15
CA LYS A 301 -21.47 11.12 16.52
C LYS A 301 -21.36 11.28 15.00
N ILE A 302 -20.68 10.36 14.34
CA ILE A 302 -20.56 10.28 12.88
C ILE A 302 -21.86 9.74 12.29
N ILE A 303 -22.50 8.78 12.98
CA ILE A 303 -23.80 8.23 12.63
C ILE A 303 -24.81 8.51 13.74
N LEU A 304 -26.09 8.43 13.38
CA LEU A 304 -27.23 8.60 14.28
C LEU A 304 -28.18 7.41 14.09
N GLU A 305 -28.90 7.05 15.13
CA GLU A 305 -30.01 6.10 15.04
C GLU A 305 -31.18 6.74 14.28
N VAL A 306 -31.84 5.98 13.39
CA VAL A 306 -32.90 6.48 12.55
C VAL A 306 -34.12 5.55 12.60
N TYR A 307 -35.31 6.15 12.59
CA TYR A 307 -36.57 5.46 12.60
C TYR A 307 -37.31 5.67 11.26
N TYR A 308 -37.78 4.57 10.68
CA TYR A 308 -38.61 4.57 9.44
C TYR A 308 -37.92 5.21 8.20
N PRO A 309 -36.66 4.92 7.91
CA PRO A 309 -35.98 5.51 6.77
C PRO A 309 -36.66 5.11 5.46
N THR A 310 -36.64 6.01 4.48
CA THR A 310 -37.18 5.75 3.14
C THR A 310 -36.18 4.95 2.28
N TRP A 311 -34.89 5.20 2.44
CA TRP A 311 -33.78 4.47 1.82
C TRP A 311 -33.13 3.52 2.84
N LEU A 312 -32.70 2.34 2.40
CA LEU A 312 -32.02 1.41 3.29
C LEU A 312 -30.98 0.59 2.55
N ALA A 313 -29.75 0.70 3.00
CA ALA A 313 -28.57 0.00 2.46
C ALA A 313 -28.07 -1.09 3.41
N ASN A 314 -27.12 -1.89 2.94
CA ASN A 314 -26.41 -2.87 3.77
C ASN A 314 -24.96 -2.45 3.98
N PRO A 315 -24.37 -2.76 5.14
CA PRO A 315 -22.93 -2.66 5.32
C PRO A 315 -22.19 -3.66 4.42
N VAL A 316 -20.98 -3.30 4.03
CA VAL A 316 -20.04 -4.13 3.28
C VAL A 316 -18.70 -4.09 4.00
N LEU A 317 -18.16 -5.24 4.31
CA LEU A 317 -16.84 -5.37 4.93
C LEU A 317 -15.78 -5.63 3.87
N VAL A 318 -14.82 -4.73 3.80
CA VAL A 318 -13.61 -4.87 2.97
C VAL A 318 -12.43 -5.13 3.89
N LYS A 319 -11.71 -6.22 3.63
CA LYS A 319 -10.53 -6.56 4.39
C LYS A 319 -9.38 -5.67 3.92
N LYS A 320 -8.75 -4.95 4.85
CA LYS A 320 -7.55 -4.18 4.57
C LYS A 320 -6.32 -5.11 4.55
N GLU A 321 -5.19 -4.58 4.11
CA GLU A 321 -3.92 -5.31 4.06
C GLU A 321 -3.35 -5.64 5.43
N ASP A 322 -3.56 -4.75 6.41
CA ASP A 322 -3.24 -4.96 7.82
C ASP A 322 -4.17 -5.97 8.53
N LEU A 323 -4.97 -6.73 7.73
CA LEU A 323 -5.97 -7.69 8.18
C LEU A 323 -7.15 -7.09 8.96
N THR A 324 -7.15 -5.80 9.22
CA THR A 324 -8.29 -5.13 9.82
C THR A 324 -9.43 -5.02 8.80
N TRP A 325 -10.65 -4.92 9.30
CA TRP A 325 -11.81 -4.73 8.45
C TRP A 325 -12.14 -3.24 8.32
N ARG A 326 -12.45 -2.83 7.09
CA ARG A 326 -13.10 -1.55 6.85
C ARG A 326 -14.57 -1.79 6.59
N MET A 327 -15.44 -1.20 7.38
CA MET A 327 -16.87 -1.16 7.10
C MET A 327 -17.14 -0.03 6.11
N CYS A 328 -17.83 -0.35 5.03
CA CYS A 328 -18.41 0.58 4.07
C CYS A 328 -19.92 0.34 4.02
N VAL A 329 -20.67 1.18 3.32
CA VAL A 329 -22.11 1.01 3.08
C VAL A 329 -22.37 0.95 1.58
N ASP A 330 -23.23 0.04 1.15
CA ASP A 330 -23.57 -0.17 -0.25
C ASP A 330 -24.57 0.88 -0.74
N PHE A 331 -24.08 2.05 -1.08
CA PHE A 331 -24.89 3.14 -1.62
C PHE A 331 -25.19 3.02 -3.13
N THR A 332 -25.04 1.83 -3.73
CA THR A 332 -25.22 1.65 -5.18
C THR A 332 -26.57 2.17 -5.68
N ASP A 333 -27.65 1.88 -4.95
CA ASP A 333 -29.00 2.29 -5.38
C ASP A 333 -29.23 3.78 -5.15
N LEU A 334 -28.77 4.32 -4.03
CA LEU A 334 -28.81 5.76 -3.75
C LEU A 334 -28.01 6.54 -4.80
N ASN A 335 -26.81 6.06 -5.14
CA ASN A 335 -25.96 6.69 -6.15
C ASN A 335 -26.57 6.69 -7.57
N LYS A 336 -27.47 5.74 -7.90
CA LYS A 336 -28.21 5.77 -9.17
C LYS A 336 -29.24 6.91 -9.20
N ALA A 337 -29.82 7.23 -8.06
CA ALA A 337 -30.82 8.29 -7.93
C ALA A 337 -30.20 9.70 -7.85
N CYS A 338 -28.89 9.80 -7.53
CA CYS A 338 -28.20 11.08 -7.49
C CYS A 338 -27.63 11.44 -8.87
N PRO A 339 -27.80 12.70 -9.35
CA PRO A 339 -27.12 13.19 -10.54
C PRO A 339 -25.61 13.18 -10.32
N LYS A 340 -24.83 13.17 -11.41
CA LYS A 340 -23.39 13.32 -11.32
C LYS A 340 -23.05 14.81 -11.19
N ASP A 341 -22.31 15.18 -10.16
CA ASP A 341 -21.71 16.51 -10.06
C ASP A 341 -20.68 16.69 -11.17
N CYS A 342 -20.83 17.76 -11.94
CA CYS A 342 -19.94 18.11 -13.06
C CYS A 342 -18.71 18.90 -12.61
N PHE A 343 -18.43 19.00 -11.30
CA PHE A 343 -17.26 19.68 -10.79
C PHE A 343 -15.99 19.04 -11.35
N PRO A 344 -15.10 19.80 -12.02
CA PRO A 344 -13.92 19.26 -12.65
C PRO A 344 -12.88 18.86 -11.59
N LEU A 345 -12.58 17.59 -11.49
CA LEU A 345 -11.42 17.14 -10.72
C LEU A 345 -10.13 17.50 -11.47
N PRO A 346 -9.08 17.94 -10.76
CA PRO A 346 -7.80 18.25 -11.38
C PRO A 346 -7.21 17.03 -12.09
N ARG A 347 -6.45 17.24 -13.15
CA ARG A 347 -5.73 16.15 -13.82
C ARG A 347 -4.51 15.77 -12.98
N ILE A 348 -4.42 14.50 -12.62
CA ILE A 348 -3.34 13.94 -11.78
C ILE A 348 -1.96 14.28 -12.37
N ASP A 349 -1.77 14.07 -13.70
CA ASP A 349 -0.51 14.36 -14.35
C ASP A 349 -0.07 15.82 -14.15
N ARG A 350 -0.99 16.79 -14.29
CA ARG A 350 -0.70 18.21 -14.10
C ARG A 350 -0.30 18.52 -12.65
N LEU A 351 -0.95 17.90 -11.67
CA LEU A 351 -0.62 18.08 -10.26
C LEU A 351 0.78 17.55 -9.95
N VAL A 352 1.09 16.36 -10.47
CA VAL A 352 2.41 15.74 -10.28
C VAL A 352 3.50 16.54 -10.96
N ASP A 353 3.28 17.01 -12.22
CA ASP A 353 4.24 17.85 -12.95
C ASP A 353 4.55 19.15 -12.20
N SER A 354 3.54 19.75 -11.59
CA SER A 354 3.70 21.00 -10.84
C SER A 354 4.51 20.86 -9.54
N THR A 355 4.82 19.63 -9.11
CA THR A 355 5.65 19.37 -7.90
C THR A 355 7.13 19.28 -8.21
N VAL A 356 7.53 19.14 -9.46
CA VAL A 356 8.94 19.04 -9.86
C VAL A 356 9.65 20.40 -9.74
N GLY A 357 10.94 20.38 -9.39
CA GLY A 357 11.75 21.59 -9.25
C GLY A 357 11.60 22.30 -7.90
N PHE A 358 10.94 21.67 -6.94
CA PHE A 358 10.87 22.13 -5.55
C PHE A 358 11.81 21.31 -4.68
N ASP A 359 12.56 22.02 -3.82
CA ASP A 359 13.61 21.40 -3.00
C ASP A 359 13.06 20.65 -1.79
N VAL A 360 11.93 21.14 -1.25
CA VAL A 360 11.36 20.61 -0.02
C VAL A 360 9.87 20.41 -0.16
N LEU A 361 9.41 19.25 0.29
CA LEU A 361 8.03 18.82 0.20
C LEU A 361 7.49 18.47 1.59
N CYS A 362 6.19 18.76 1.83
CA CYS A 362 5.46 18.23 2.97
C CYS A 362 4.22 17.50 2.44
N PHE A 363 4.07 16.26 2.85
CA PHE A 363 2.91 15.43 2.51
C PHE A 363 1.91 15.48 3.65
N LEU A 364 0.68 15.88 3.36
CA LEU A 364 -0.39 16.06 4.32
C LEU A 364 -1.58 15.17 3.94
N ASP A 365 -2.14 14.47 4.92
CA ASP A 365 -3.33 13.61 4.76
C ASP A 365 -4.39 14.09 5.75
N ALA A 366 -5.62 14.26 5.29
CA ALA A 366 -6.72 14.68 6.15
C ALA A 366 -7.19 13.52 7.05
N PHE A 367 -7.36 13.80 8.35
CA PHE A 367 -7.86 12.77 9.29
C PHE A 367 -9.33 12.47 9.00
N LYS A 368 -9.62 11.27 8.45
CA LYS A 368 -10.97 10.87 8.03
C LYS A 368 -11.67 11.98 7.22
N GLY A 369 -10.99 12.54 6.19
CA GLY A 369 -11.36 13.79 5.52
C GLY A 369 -12.85 13.96 5.21
N TYR A 370 -13.50 12.93 4.66
CA TYR A 370 -14.94 12.96 4.35
C TYR A 370 -15.81 13.13 5.60
N HIS A 371 -15.47 12.49 6.70
CA HIS A 371 -16.23 12.62 7.96
C HIS A 371 -16.10 13.99 8.63
N GLN A 372 -15.23 14.87 8.15
CA GLN A 372 -15.17 16.25 8.63
C GLN A 372 -16.23 17.16 8.01
N ILE A 373 -16.91 16.72 6.93
CA ILE A 373 -17.97 17.47 6.26
C ILE A 373 -19.33 16.92 6.71
N GLU A 374 -20.25 17.79 7.13
CA GLU A 374 -21.59 17.37 7.49
C GLU A 374 -22.46 17.06 6.25
N MET A 375 -23.38 16.12 6.41
CA MET A 375 -24.48 15.90 5.48
C MET A 375 -25.55 16.97 5.65
N ALA A 376 -26.16 17.41 4.57
CA ALA A 376 -27.37 18.22 4.64
C ALA A 376 -28.44 17.50 5.48
N GLU A 377 -29.09 18.20 6.36
CA GLU A 377 -30.01 17.60 7.34
C GLU A 377 -31.15 16.79 6.67
N GLU A 378 -31.68 17.30 5.58
CA GLU A 378 -32.69 16.67 4.73
C GLU A 378 -32.22 15.43 3.98
N ASP A 379 -30.90 15.21 3.92
CA ASP A 379 -30.28 14.08 3.19
C ASP A 379 -29.75 12.98 4.12
N ARG A 380 -29.64 13.24 5.42
CA ARG A 380 -29.06 12.28 6.39
C ARG A 380 -29.77 10.94 6.35
N ASP A 381 -31.13 10.97 6.43
CA ASP A 381 -31.95 9.76 6.44
C ASP A 381 -31.81 8.90 5.19
N LYS A 382 -31.44 9.52 4.04
CA LYS A 382 -31.23 8.80 2.78
C LYS A 382 -29.98 7.92 2.82
N THR A 383 -29.04 8.19 3.73
CA THR A 383 -27.82 7.40 3.93
C THR A 383 -28.02 6.21 4.88
N SER A 384 -29.26 5.83 5.17
CA SER A 384 -29.56 4.81 6.16
C SER A 384 -29.07 3.42 5.77
N PHE A 385 -28.60 2.69 6.77
CA PHE A 385 -28.18 1.30 6.63
C PHE A 385 -28.63 0.45 7.82
N ILE A 386 -28.81 -0.85 7.58
CA ILE A 386 -29.34 -1.79 8.55
C ILE A 386 -28.25 -2.77 9.01
N THR A 387 -28.18 -2.98 10.32
CA THR A 387 -27.33 -3.98 10.96
C THR A 387 -28.17 -5.00 11.75
N GLU A 388 -27.56 -5.86 12.53
CA GLU A 388 -28.29 -6.74 13.46
C GLU A 388 -28.85 -5.97 14.65
N GLU A 389 -28.21 -4.89 15.05
CA GLU A 389 -28.54 -4.14 16.27
C GLU A 389 -29.49 -2.98 16.04
N GLY A 390 -29.58 -2.46 14.81
CA GLY A 390 -30.42 -1.29 14.53
C GLY A 390 -30.26 -0.75 13.13
N THR A 391 -30.89 0.40 12.94
CA THR A 391 -30.85 1.17 11.69
C THR A 391 -30.25 2.53 11.98
N TYR A 392 -29.24 2.91 11.20
CA TYR A 392 -28.44 4.10 11.42
C TYR A 392 -28.33 4.91 10.13
N CYS A 393 -28.13 6.22 10.24
CA CYS A 393 -27.79 7.09 9.11
C CYS A 393 -26.55 7.93 9.42
N TYR A 394 -25.90 8.43 8.38
CA TYR A 394 -24.71 9.28 8.53
C TYR A 394 -25.11 10.73 8.79
N ARG A 395 -24.55 11.30 9.86
CA ARG A 395 -24.57 12.74 10.12
C ARG A 395 -23.53 13.46 9.28
N THR A 396 -22.37 12.84 9.07
CA THR A 396 -21.27 13.37 8.28
C THR A 396 -21.15 12.60 6.96
N MET A 397 -20.50 13.19 5.97
CA MET A 397 -20.37 12.61 4.63
C MET A 397 -19.62 11.26 4.66
N PRO A 398 -20.27 10.13 4.32
CA PRO A 398 -19.63 8.81 4.31
C PRO A 398 -18.81 8.56 3.05
N PHE A 399 -17.94 7.55 3.13
CA PHE A 399 -17.34 6.95 1.94
C PHE A 399 -18.39 6.20 1.10
N GLY A 400 -18.21 6.20 -0.22
CA GLY A 400 -19.05 5.46 -1.16
C GLY A 400 -20.18 6.26 -1.81
N LEU A 401 -20.41 7.51 -1.41
CA LEU A 401 -21.31 8.43 -2.12
C LEU A 401 -20.67 8.94 -3.42
N LYS A 402 -21.50 8.99 -4.49
CA LYS A 402 -21.06 9.31 -5.86
C LYS A 402 -20.33 10.65 -6.00
N ASN A 403 -20.76 11.67 -5.28
CA ASN A 403 -20.27 13.04 -5.41
C ASN A 403 -19.42 13.50 -4.22
N ALA A 404 -19.08 12.61 -3.28
CA ALA A 404 -18.28 12.94 -2.10
C ALA A 404 -16.94 13.58 -2.47
N GLY A 405 -16.22 12.98 -3.45
CA GLY A 405 -14.95 13.52 -3.95
C GLY A 405 -15.09 14.92 -4.56
N ALA A 406 -16.18 15.20 -5.29
CA ALA A 406 -16.41 16.52 -5.87
C ALA A 406 -16.68 17.58 -4.79
N THR A 407 -17.48 17.25 -3.77
CA THR A 407 -17.74 18.13 -2.63
C THR A 407 -16.45 18.45 -1.87
N TYR A 408 -15.63 17.43 -1.58
CA TYR A 408 -14.35 17.61 -0.90
C TYR A 408 -13.39 18.47 -1.72
N GLN A 409 -13.23 18.17 -3.02
CA GLN A 409 -12.34 18.95 -3.90
C GLN A 409 -12.80 20.40 -4.03
N ARG A 410 -14.09 20.66 -4.08
CA ARG A 410 -14.64 22.03 -4.10
C ARG A 410 -14.32 22.79 -2.82
N LEU A 411 -14.41 22.12 -1.67
CA LEU A 411 -14.02 22.70 -0.38
C LEU A 411 -12.54 23.08 -0.35
N VAL A 412 -11.65 22.13 -0.65
CA VAL A 412 -10.20 22.39 -0.57
C VAL A 412 -9.75 23.42 -1.60
N ASN A 413 -10.34 23.46 -2.80
CA ASN A 413 -10.08 24.52 -3.78
C ASN A 413 -10.52 25.91 -3.28
N LYS A 414 -11.62 25.98 -2.54
CA LYS A 414 -12.10 27.23 -1.91
C LYS A 414 -11.18 27.69 -0.77
N LEU A 415 -10.77 26.74 0.08
CA LEU A 415 -9.90 27.04 1.23
C LEU A 415 -8.51 27.49 0.80
N PHE A 416 -7.92 26.80 -0.17
CA PHE A 416 -6.53 26.99 -0.59
C PHE A 416 -6.39 27.70 -1.94
N GLN A 417 -7.37 28.54 -2.34
CA GLN A 417 -7.41 29.19 -3.66
C GLN A 417 -6.14 30.00 -4.00
N ASN A 418 -5.46 30.57 -2.99
CA ASN A 418 -4.25 31.36 -3.17
C ASN A 418 -2.96 30.55 -3.05
N GLN A 419 -3.02 29.32 -2.55
CA GLN A 419 -1.88 28.42 -2.33
C GLN A 419 -1.77 27.38 -3.45
N VAL A 420 -2.91 26.90 -3.97
CA VAL A 420 -2.94 25.91 -5.05
C VAL A 420 -2.26 26.46 -6.32
N GLY A 421 -1.35 25.69 -6.88
CA GLY A 421 -0.53 26.08 -8.03
C GLY A 421 0.72 26.88 -7.66
N ARG A 422 0.81 27.47 -6.48
CA ARG A 422 1.95 28.25 -5.98
C ARG A 422 2.82 27.41 -5.03
N SER A 423 2.34 27.17 -3.86
CA SER A 423 3.04 26.46 -2.77
C SER A 423 2.33 25.17 -2.33
N MET A 424 1.22 24.82 -2.96
CA MET A 424 0.44 23.66 -2.59
C MET A 424 -0.24 23.03 -3.82
N GLU A 425 -0.38 21.72 -3.81
CA GLU A 425 -1.28 20.98 -4.69
C GLU A 425 -2.20 20.09 -3.87
N VAL A 426 -3.42 19.91 -4.37
CA VAL A 426 -4.45 19.16 -3.64
C VAL A 426 -5.25 18.28 -4.59
N TYR A 427 -5.41 17.03 -4.23
CA TYR A 427 -6.29 16.09 -4.89
C TYR A 427 -7.09 15.29 -3.87
N VAL A 428 -8.34 15.69 -3.65
CA VAL A 428 -9.22 15.13 -2.62
C VAL A 428 -8.49 15.14 -1.24
N ASP A 429 -8.23 13.99 -0.64
CA ASP A 429 -7.59 13.86 0.68
C ASP A 429 -6.06 14.09 0.64
N ASP A 430 -5.42 13.91 -0.53
CA ASP A 430 -3.97 14.04 -0.70
C ASP A 430 -3.56 15.50 -0.93
N MET A 431 -2.75 16.04 -0.05
CA MET A 431 -2.26 17.41 -0.09
C MET A 431 -0.73 17.42 -0.03
N ILE A 432 -0.10 18.25 -0.86
CA ILE A 432 1.34 18.44 -0.84
C ILE A 432 1.66 19.93 -0.76
N VAL A 433 2.44 20.33 0.26
CA VAL A 433 3.06 21.66 0.33
C VAL A 433 4.46 21.55 -0.26
N LYS A 434 4.81 22.49 -1.12
CA LYS A 434 6.04 22.49 -1.90
C LYS A 434 6.75 23.83 -1.77
N SER A 435 8.05 23.81 -1.46
CA SER A 435 8.87 25.01 -1.28
C SER A 435 10.14 24.94 -2.11
N ARG A 436 10.51 26.06 -2.75
CA ARG A 436 11.69 26.13 -3.64
C ARG A 436 13.02 26.07 -2.90
N THR A 437 13.03 26.45 -1.63
CA THR A 437 14.22 26.45 -0.78
C THR A 437 13.84 26.08 0.65
N ASP A 438 14.79 25.59 1.43
CA ASP A 438 14.60 25.27 2.85
C ASP A 438 14.08 26.49 3.65
N GLN A 439 14.56 27.68 3.34
CA GLN A 439 14.16 28.94 4.00
C GLN A 439 12.70 29.33 3.73
N ARG A 440 12.12 28.90 2.61
CA ARG A 440 10.72 29.17 2.26
C ARG A 440 9.75 28.17 2.88
N LEU A 441 10.25 27.04 3.37
CA LEU A 441 9.41 25.98 3.94
C LEU A 441 8.51 26.50 5.06
N ILE A 442 9.09 27.21 6.04
CA ILE A 442 8.34 27.67 7.22
C ILE A 442 7.24 28.67 6.86
N PRO A 443 7.49 29.74 6.06
CA PRO A 443 6.41 30.62 5.60
C PRO A 443 5.32 29.92 4.80
N ASP A 444 5.68 29.08 3.84
CA ASP A 444 4.73 28.40 2.97
C ASP A 444 3.85 27.41 3.76
N LEU A 445 4.44 26.67 4.69
CA LEU A 445 3.71 25.73 5.55
C LEU A 445 2.82 26.47 6.57
N ARG A 446 3.28 27.58 7.15
CA ARG A 446 2.50 28.40 8.08
C ARG A 446 1.20 28.88 7.45
N GLU A 447 1.25 29.41 6.21
CA GLU A 447 0.03 29.81 5.50
C GLU A 447 -1.01 28.68 5.41
N VAL A 448 -0.55 27.46 5.12
CA VAL A 448 -1.43 26.29 5.00
C VAL A 448 -1.99 25.88 6.36
N LEU A 449 -1.15 25.85 7.40
CA LEU A 449 -1.58 25.49 8.77
C LEU A 449 -2.57 26.52 9.35
N ASP A 450 -2.41 27.81 9.04
CA ASP A 450 -3.36 28.85 9.41
C ASP A 450 -4.76 28.60 8.82
N ILE A 451 -4.81 28.23 7.55
CA ILE A 451 -6.08 27.92 6.86
C ILE A 451 -6.71 26.67 7.47
N LEU A 452 -5.93 25.61 7.71
CA LEU A 452 -6.41 24.38 8.36
C LEU A 452 -6.97 24.66 9.76
N LEU A 453 -6.27 25.48 10.54
CA LEU A 453 -6.73 25.86 11.88
C LEU A 453 -8.05 26.65 11.83
N LYS A 454 -8.14 27.68 10.98
CA LYS A 454 -9.34 28.51 10.79
C LYS A 454 -10.54 27.73 10.28
N SER A 455 -10.32 26.83 9.32
CA SER A 455 -11.37 25.95 8.77
C SER A 455 -11.72 24.78 9.67
N ARG A 456 -11.04 24.61 10.79
CA ARG A 456 -11.16 23.46 11.72
C ARG A 456 -10.88 22.12 11.06
N MET A 457 -10.26 22.10 9.88
CA MET A 457 -9.84 20.87 9.23
C MET A 457 -8.67 20.23 10.00
N ARG A 458 -8.71 18.92 10.17
CA ARG A 458 -7.70 18.16 10.93
C ARG A 458 -6.91 17.23 10.04
N LEU A 459 -5.61 17.14 10.32
CA LEU A 459 -4.65 16.27 9.67
C LEU A 459 -4.42 14.98 10.46
N ASN A 460 -4.07 13.93 9.75
CA ASN A 460 -3.67 12.65 10.31
C ASN A 460 -2.15 12.62 10.56
N PRO A 461 -1.69 12.76 11.81
CA PRO A 461 -0.26 12.84 12.11
C PRO A 461 0.52 11.60 11.66
N LYS A 462 -0.10 10.42 11.70
CA LYS A 462 0.54 9.14 11.32
C LYS A 462 0.85 9.02 9.82
N LYS A 463 0.15 9.80 9.00
CA LYS A 463 0.32 9.80 7.55
C LYS A 463 1.00 11.05 7.00
N CYS A 464 1.11 12.11 7.80
CA CYS A 464 1.82 13.31 7.42
C CYS A 464 3.33 13.14 7.52
N THR A 465 4.07 13.77 6.60
CA THR A 465 5.53 13.84 6.63
C THR A 465 5.97 15.23 6.17
N PHE A 466 6.85 15.88 6.91
CA PHE A 466 7.22 17.27 6.71
C PHE A 466 8.69 17.42 6.35
N GLY A 467 9.00 18.30 5.40
CA GLY A 467 10.36 18.73 5.12
C GLY A 467 11.24 17.64 4.48
N VAL A 468 10.73 16.87 3.54
CA VAL A 468 11.44 15.82 2.80
C VAL A 468 11.81 16.29 1.39
N ARG A 469 12.81 15.64 0.77
CA ARG A 469 13.28 15.95 -0.60
C ARG A 469 12.52 15.18 -1.66
N SER A 470 11.94 14.05 -1.29
CA SER A 470 11.19 13.18 -2.18
C SER A 470 10.04 12.49 -1.48
N GLY A 471 9.05 12.04 -2.24
CA GLY A 471 7.97 11.25 -1.66
C GLY A 471 6.93 10.79 -2.68
N ARG A 472 6.01 9.97 -2.21
CA ARG A 472 4.92 9.41 -3.04
C ARG A 472 3.76 10.40 -3.08
N PHE A 473 3.35 10.78 -4.28
CA PHE A 473 2.20 11.63 -4.52
C PHE A 473 1.38 11.10 -5.70
N LEU A 474 0.11 10.81 -5.47
CA LEU A 474 -0.84 10.32 -6.48
C LEU A 474 -0.32 9.12 -7.30
N GLY A 475 0.42 8.23 -6.65
CA GLY A 475 0.95 7.02 -7.27
C GLY A 475 2.23 7.20 -8.10
N PHE A 476 2.91 8.33 -7.93
CA PHE A 476 4.23 8.65 -8.49
C PHE A 476 5.23 8.93 -7.38
N LEU A 477 6.50 8.75 -7.65
CA LEU A 477 7.57 9.24 -6.79
C LEU A 477 8.03 10.59 -7.33
N VAL A 478 7.83 11.65 -6.55
CA VAL A 478 8.17 13.02 -6.91
C VAL A 478 9.40 13.48 -6.14
N SER A 479 10.27 14.24 -6.81
CA SER A 479 11.46 14.84 -6.24
C SER A 479 11.81 16.12 -7.01
N ARG A 480 12.80 16.88 -6.52
CA ARG A 480 13.34 18.02 -7.25
C ARG A 480 13.77 17.66 -8.68
N ASP A 481 14.44 16.51 -8.83
CA ASP A 481 15.08 16.10 -10.09
C ASP A 481 14.08 15.52 -11.09
N GLY A 482 12.84 15.32 -10.67
CA GLY A 482 11.81 14.81 -11.57
C GLY A 482 10.83 13.81 -10.96
N ILE A 483 10.10 13.14 -11.85
CA ILE A 483 9.07 12.18 -11.54
C ILE A 483 9.57 10.79 -11.91
N ARG A 484 9.40 9.84 -11.02
CA ARG A 484 9.70 8.41 -11.25
C ARG A 484 8.44 7.57 -11.05
N ALA A 485 8.41 6.43 -11.75
CA ALA A 485 7.37 5.45 -11.52
C ALA A 485 7.43 4.93 -10.08
N ASN A 486 6.27 4.67 -9.48
CA ASN A 486 6.22 4.06 -8.17
C ASN A 486 6.89 2.68 -8.21
N PRO A 487 7.91 2.43 -7.37
CA PRO A 487 8.63 1.17 -7.34
C PRO A 487 7.72 -0.06 -7.13
N ASP A 488 6.66 0.08 -6.33
CA ASP A 488 5.73 -1.02 -6.05
C ASP A 488 4.92 -1.40 -7.31
N LYS A 489 4.54 -0.41 -8.14
CA LYS A 489 3.87 -0.66 -9.42
C LYS A 489 4.79 -1.36 -10.41
N LEU A 490 6.09 -1.02 -10.40
CA LEU A 490 7.10 -1.68 -11.21
C LEU A 490 7.30 -3.13 -10.75
N GLN A 491 7.51 -3.30 -9.45
CA GLN A 491 7.73 -4.61 -8.84
C GLN A 491 6.54 -5.55 -9.10
N ALA A 492 5.31 -5.02 -9.09
CA ALA A 492 4.12 -5.78 -9.39
C ALA A 492 4.13 -6.44 -10.78
N ILE A 493 4.75 -5.80 -11.78
CA ILE A 493 4.93 -6.41 -13.12
C ILE A 493 6.17 -7.30 -13.12
N MET A 494 7.26 -6.88 -12.46
CA MET A 494 8.49 -7.66 -12.39
C MET A 494 8.27 -9.04 -11.77
N ASP A 495 7.44 -9.13 -10.73
CA ASP A 495 7.11 -10.38 -10.03
C ASP A 495 6.04 -11.21 -10.73
N MET A 496 5.38 -10.63 -11.74
CA MET A 496 4.29 -11.32 -12.44
C MET A 496 4.83 -12.51 -13.25
N ALA A 497 4.24 -13.69 -13.05
CA ALA A 497 4.45 -14.84 -13.95
C ALA A 497 3.80 -14.59 -15.32
N PRO A 498 4.25 -15.27 -16.39
CA PRO A 498 3.57 -15.21 -17.67
C PRO A 498 2.07 -15.50 -17.54
N PRO A 499 1.18 -14.63 -18.06
CA PRO A 499 -0.26 -14.80 -17.96
C PRO A 499 -0.75 -16.14 -18.52
N ARG A 500 -1.64 -16.79 -17.76
CA ARG A 500 -2.26 -18.09 -18.13
C ARG A 500 -3.76 -18.01 -18.37
N SER A 501 -4.33 -16.82 -18.28
CA SER A 501 -5.75 -16.57 -18.47
C SER A 501 -6.00 -15.17 -19.01
N VAL A 502 -7.15 -14.96 -19.65
CA VAL A 502 -7.60 -13.65 -20.10
C VAL A 502 -7.60 -12.62 -18.97
N LYS A 503 -8.01 -13.02 -17.76
CA LYS A 503 -8.01 -12.14 -16.57
C LYS A 503 -6.60 -11.68 -16.18
N GLU A 504 -5.61 -12.56 -16.32
CA GLU A 504 -4.22 -12.21 -16.03
C GLU A 504 -3.64 -11.29 -17.09
N VAL A 505 -4.00 -11.46 -18.36
CA VAL A 505 -3.62 -10.51 -19.42
C VAL A 505 -4.28 -9.14 -19.18
N GLN A 506 -5.56 -9.11 -18.77
CA GLN A 506 -6.23 -7.86 -18.37
C GLN A 506 -5.52 -7.19 -17.19
N ARG A 507 -5.06 -7.98 -16.21
CA ARG A 507 -4.27 -7.47 -15.07
C ARG A 507 -2.95 -6.89 -15.54
N LEU A 508 -2.22 -7.58 -16.44
CA LEU A 508 -0.97 -7.09 -17.02
C LEU A 508 -1.19 -5.77 -17.78
N THR A 509 -2.15 -5.73 -18.69
CA THR A 509 -2.44 -4.52 -19.48
C THR A 509 -2.93 -3.36 -18.60
N GLY A 510 -3.69 -3.63 -17.53
CA GLY A 510 -4.08 -2.64 -16.53
C GLY A 510 -2.87 -2.06 -15.79
N ARG A 511 -1.92 -2.90 -15.39
CA ARG A 511 -0.66 -2.46 -14.74
C ARG A 511 0.22 -1.66 -15.71
N MET A 512 0.30 -2.07 -16.98
CA MET A 512 0.99 -1.30 -18.03
C MET A 512 0.35 0.07 -18.24
N ALA A 513 -0.98 0.15 -18.24
CA ALA A 513 -1.71 1.43 -18.35
C ALA A 513 -1.39 2.38 -17.20
N ALA A 514 -1.22 1.87 -15.97
CA ALA A 514 -0.82 2.66 -14.81
C ALA A 514 0.62 3.20 -14.90
N LEU A 515 1.46 2.63 -15.76
CA LEU A 515 2.84 3.07 -16.05
C LEU A 515 3.00 3.74 -17.41
N ASN A 516 1.89 3.98 -18.13
CA ASN A 516 1.91 4.42 -19.53
C ASN A 516 2.78 5.66 -19.78
N ARG A 517 2.84 6.58 -18.82
CA ARG A 517 3.65 7.80 -18.88
C ARG A 517 5.17 7.53 -19.01
N PHE A 518 5.66 6.40 -18.46
CA PHE A 518 7.06 5.97 -18.50
C PHE A 518 7.35 4.94 -19.59
N LEU A 519 6.30 4.37 -20.20
CA LEU A 519 6.42 3.32 -21.21
C LEU A 519 6.51 3.91 -22.62
N SER A 520 7.73 4.05 -23.14
CA SER A 520 7.90 4.38 -24.55
C SER A 520 7.31 3.27 -25.42
N ARG A 521 6.65 3.66 -26.53
CA ARG A 521 6.03 2.74 -27.49
C ARG A 521 5.06 1.75 -26.83
N SER A 522 4.31 2.18 -25.80
CA SER A 522 3.45 1.30 -25.00
C SER A 522 2.45 0.50 -25.85
N ALA A 523 1.89 1.09 -26.91
CA ALA A 523 0.99 0.42 -27.83
C ALA A 523 1.66 -0.75 -28.57
N VAL A 524 2.87 -0.54 -29.08
CA VAL A 524 3.62 -1.58 -29.79
C VAL A 524 4.03 -2.71 -28.85
N ARG A 525 4.53 -2.35 -27.65
CA ARG A 525 4.92 -3.33 -26.60
C ARG A 525 3.71 -4.14 -26.12
N GLY A 526 2.53 -3.51 -26.04
CA GLY A 526 1.29 -4.15 -25.60
C GLY A 526 0.53 -4.89 -26.69
N LEU A 527 0.87 -4.71 -27.97
CA LEU A 527 0.11 -5.25 -29.10
C LEU A 527 -0.13 -6.76 -29.02
N PRO A 528 0.88 -7.62 -28.70
CA PRO A 528 0.65 -9.05 -28.55
C PRO A 528 -0.39 -9.38 -27.46
N PHE A 529 -0.38 -8.66 -26.36
CA PHE A 529 -1.33 -8.86 -25.26
C PHE A 529 -2.75 -8.44 -25.64
N PHE A 530 -2.89 -7.32 -26.36
CA PHE A 530 -4.19 -6.86 -26.86
C PHE A 530 -4.79 -7.81 -27.90
N ARG A 531 -3.94 -8.46 -28.72
CA ARG A 531 -4.40 -9.50 -29.68
C ARG A 531 -5.03 -10.69 -28.95
N VAL A 532 -4.42 -11.15 -27.84
CA VAL A 532 -4.99 -12.21 -27.01
C VAL A 532 -6.32 -11.79 -26.38
N LEU A 533 -6.46 -10.53 -25.96
CA LEU A 533 -7.71 -10.02 -25.37
C LEU A 533 -8.86 -9.91 -26.40
N LYS A 534 -8.57 -9.77 -27.68
CA LYS A 534 -9.58 -9.73 -28.76
C LYS A 534 -10.19 -11.10 -29.05
N ALA A 535 -9.52 -12.20 -28.70
CA ALA A 535 -9.99 -13.57 -28.94
C ALA A 535 -10.15 -14.35 -27.60
N PRO A 536 -11.07 -13.93 -26.68
CA PRO A 536 -11.12 -14.46 -25.32
C PRO A 536 -11.57 -15.92 -25.21
N LYS A 537 -12.20 -16.49 -26.25
CA LYS A 537 -12.66 -17.88 -26.27
C LYS A 537 -11.54 -18.90 -26.50
N ASP A 538 -10.47 -18.48 -27.21
CA ASP A 538 -9.31 -19.31 -27.57
C ASP A 538 -8.05 -18.68 -26.95
N PHE A 539 -7.97 -18.72 -25.63
CA PHE A 539 -6.80 -18.19 -24.92
C PHE A 539 -5.55 -19.01 -25.25
N HIS A 540 -4.60 -18.40 -25.95
CA HIS A 540 -3.26 -18.97 -26.17
C HIS A 540 -2.20 -17.92 -25.85
N TRP A 541 -1.31 -18.24 -24.90
CA TRP A 541 -0.11 -17.45 -24.65
C TRP A 541 0.97 -17.85 -25.65
N THR A 542 1.14 -17.05 -26.71
CA THR A 542 2.06 -17.32 -27.81
C THR A 542 3.51 -17.01 -27.46
N GLU A 543 4.47 -17.50 -28.25
CA GLU A 543 5.89 -17.14 -28.12
C GLU A 543 6.11 -15.63 -28.33
N GLU A 544 5.33 -14.99 -29.20
CA GLU A 544 5.33 -13.53 -29.39
C GLU A 544 4.96 -12.81 -28.10
N CYS A 545 3.92 -13.30 -27.39
CA CYS A 545 3.54 -12.76 -26.09
C CYS A 545 4.63 -12.98 -25.03
N GLN A 546 5.24 -14.15 -25.00
CA GLN A 546 6.32 -14.46 -24.07
C GLN A 546 7.53 -13.55 -24.27
N LYS A 547 7.94 -13.35 -25.53
CA LYS A 547 9.03 -12.44 -25.89
C LYS A 547 8.70 -10.99 -25.49
N ALA A 548 7.51 -10.50 -25.86
CA ALA A 548 7.07 -9.16 -25.51
C ALA A 548 7.00 -8.94 -23.99
N PHE A 549 6.65 -9.98 -23.22
CA PHE A 549 6.60 -9.93 -21.77
C PHE A 549 8.00 -9.83 -21.13
N ILE A 550 8.97 -10.57 -21.66
CA ILE A 550 10.37 -10.49 -21.22
C ILE A 550 10.96 -9.12 -21.59
N ASP A 551 10.77 -8.67 -22.84
CA ASP A 551 11.24 -7.36 -23.31
C ASP A 551 10.62 -6.21 -22.50
N LEU A 552 9.36 -6.34 -22.08
CA LEU A 552 8.71 -5.38 -21.18
C LEU A 552 9.40 -5.34 -19.82
N LYS A 553 9.66 -6.48 -19.20
CA LYS A 553 10.34 -6.55 -17.89
C LYS A 553 11.76 -5.97 -17.95
N THR A 554 12.52 -6.30 -18.99
CA THR A 554 13.86 -5.74 -19.20
C THR A 554 13.80 -4.21 -19.31
N TYR A 555 12.85 -3.68 -20.07
CA TYR A 555 12.66 -2.25 -20.21
C TYR A 555 12.24 -1.57 -18.89
N LEU A 556 11.39 -2.21 -18.10
CA LEU A 556 10.94 -1.69 -16.81
C LEU A 556 12.06 -1.61 -15.76
N ALA A 557 13.11 -2.40 -15.90
CA ALA A 557 14.27 -2.35 -15.01
C ALA A 557 15.11 -1.06 -15.20
N GLU A 558 15.00 -0.40 -16.35
CA GLU A 558 15.83 0.76 -16.75
C GLU A 558 14.97 1.99 -17.12
N LEU A 559 13.86 2.20 -16.41
CA LEU A 559 12.96 3.33 -16.73
C LEU A 559 13.64 4.69 -16.47
N PRO A 560 13.56 5.62 -17.42
CA PRO A 560 14.04 6.98 -17.22
C PRO A 560 13.18 7.75 -16.22
N SER A 561 13.78 8.72 -15.53
CA SER A 561 13.04 9.76 -14.82
C SER A 561 12.49 10.78 -15.82
N LEU A 562 11.29 11.28 -15.60
CA LEU A 562 10.76 12.42 -16.33
C LEU A 562 11.24 13.71 -15.65
N THR A 563 11.75 14.65 -16.40
CA THR A 563 12.26 15.93 -15.88
C THR A 563 11.26 17.05 -16.17
N ALA A 564 11.27 18.12 -15.37
CA ALA A 564 10.50 19.32 -15.71
C ALA A 564 11.25 20.18 -16.73
N PRO A 565 10.54 20.83 -17.66
CA PRO A 565 11.13 21.83 -18.52
C PRO A 565 11.51 23.09 -17.75
N GLU A 566 12.56 23.77 -18.19
CA GLU A 566 12.95 25.08 -17.66
C GLU A 566 12.28 26.22 -18.44
N PRO A 567 11.94 27.33 -17.79
CA PRO A 567 11.36 28.48 -18.48
C PRO A 567 12.29 29.01 -19.56
N GLY A 568 11.81 29.07 -20.82
CA GLY A 568 12.55 29.62 -21.93
C GLY A 568 13.46 28.67 -22.69
N GLU A 569 13.57 27.40 -22.26
CA GLU A 569 14.33 26.38 -23.00
C GLU A 569 13.58 25.87 -24.25
N THR A 570 14.33 25.33 -25.20
CA THR A 570 13.77 24.70 -26.39
C THR A 570 13.45 23.25 -26.11
N LEU A 571 12.20 22.85 -26.36
CA LEU A 571 11.77 21.47 -26.24
C LEU A 571 11.65 20.83 -27.64
N PHE A 572 12.00 19.55 -27.72
CA PHE A 572 11.91 18.76 -28.94
C PHE A 572 10.72 17.81 -28.84
N LEU A 573 9.81 17.89 -29.82
CA LEU A 573 8.67 16.98 -29.92
C LEU A 573 8.93 15.92 -30.99
N TYR A 574 9.10 14.69 -30.57
CA TYR A 574 9.21 13.55 -31.47
C TYR A 574 7.84 12.93 -31.68
N LEU A 575 7.42 12.82 -32.94
CA LEU A 575 6.17 12.21 -33.34
C LEU A 575 6.46 10.92 -34.11
N SER A 576 5.72 9.87 -33.83
CA SER A 576 5.78 8.60 -34.57
C SER A 576 4.38 8.08 -34.80
N ALA A 577 4.13 7.59 -36.01
CA ALA A 577 2.87 6.96 -36.38
C ALA A 577 3.15 5.63 -37.09
N CYS A 578 2.35 4.62 -36.77
CA CYS A 578 2.28 3.35 -37.46
C CYS A 578 0.81 2.97 -37.68
N ASN A 579 0.55 1.86 -38.34
CA ASN A 579 -0.83 1.45 -38.66
C ASN A 579 -1.69 1.23 -37.40
N GLU A 580 -1.07 0.89 -36.27
CA GLU A 580 -1.74 0.50 -35.03
C GLU A 580 -1.75 1.60 -33.97
N ALA A 581 -0.83 2.58 -34.06
CA ALA A 581 -0.66 3.57 -33.01
C ALA A 581 0.01 4.86 -33.47
N VAL A 582 -0.30 5.93 -32.77
CA VAL A 582 0.41 7.21 -32.82
C VAL A 582 1.05 7.46 -31.46
N SER A 583 2.29 7.94 -31.43
CA SER A 583 2.99 8.30 -30.21
C SER A 583 3.69 9.66 -30.34
N ALA A 584 3.82 10.33 -29.22
CA ALA A 584 4.55 11.59 -29.08
C ALA A 584 5.45 11.51 -27.85
N VAL A 585 6.67 12.05 -27.94
CA VAL A 585 7.59 12.19 -26.81
C VAL A 585 8.11 13.62 -26.82
N LEU A 586 7.96 14.28 -25.69
CA LEU A 586 8.54 15.59 -25.45
C LEU A 586 9.87 15.41 -24.72
N VAL A 587 10.91 16.10 -25.18
CA VAL A 587 12.29 15.94 -24.67
C VAL A 587 12.91 17.31 -24.49
N ARG A 588 13.69 17.47 -23.45
CA ARG A 588 14.65 18.58 -23.28
C ARG A 588 16.06 18.09 -23.57
N GLU A 589 16.93 18.98 -23.92
CA GLU A 589 18.36 18.72 -24.10
C GLU A 589 19.11 19.35 -22.92
N ASP A 590 19.87 18.51 -22.22
CA ASP A 590 20.64 18.90 -21.05
C ASP A 590 22.06 18.36 -21.23
N GLU A 591 23.06 19.25 -21.35
CA GLU A 591 24.48 18.92 -21.61
C GLU A 591 24.70 17.93 -22.76
N GLY A 592 23.91 18.04 -23.84
CA GLY A 592 23.97 17.14 -25.01
C GLY A 592 23.27 15.80 -24.83
N ALA A 593 22.62 15.56 -23.70
CA ALA A 593 21.77 14.40 -23.45
C ALA A 593 20.27 14.76 -23.55
N GLN A 594 19.51 13.94 -24.23
CA GLN A 594 18.06 14.13 -24.33
C GLN A 594 17.37 13.43 -23.14
N ARG A 595 16.60 14.22 -22.40
CA ARG A 595 15.82 13.74 -21.26
C ARG A 595 14.32 13.88 -21.53
N PRO A 596 13.48 12.88 -21.26
CA PRO A 596 12.04 12.99 -21.44
C PRO A 596 11.44 13.92 -20.39
N VAL A 597 10.41 14.66 -20.84
CA VAL A 597 9.64 15.64 -20.04
C VAL A 597 8.27 15.07 -19.68
#